data_6a8ef3b4573085bbbd44ff6b537a723d
#
_entry.id   6a8ef3b4573085bbbd44ff6b537a723d
#
_cell.length_a   1.000
_cell.length_b   1.000
_cell.length_c   1.000
_cell.angle_alpha   90.00
_cell.angle_beta   90.00
_cell.angle_gamma   90.00
#
_symmetry.space_group_name_H-M   'P 1'
#
loop_
_entity.id
_entity.type
_entity.pdbx_description
1 polymer ?
#
loop_
_entity_poly.entity_id
_entity_poly.type
_entity_poly.pdbx_seq_one_letter_code
_entity_poly.pdbx_strand_id
1 'polypeptide(L)'
;MKKGLVLLFSLLSHPAFAADNNNALDTILAKFNAITATWEPIITDAVTNLFWLLVIASFTWSAIKLWLHQKGLEHFIAELFERVMTVGFCWFLVVNASPLAWTVLNSMQEVASRLSGSDDKLSPSNIVELGLTLAHRVWESSSGFDVGQFVIIGLCGLIVLIVLALIAAQLTILLVGSYIILNGGVIVMGFLGSEWTRDHGMNYFTTVLGMSVQIFIMQLLVIIGNETFLSFINNPGAGSADYLMMVVMSVIYY
;
A
#
# COMPACT_ATOMS: atom_id res chain seq x y z
N MET A 1 8.48 -44.01 15.31
CA MET A 1 7.68 -42.89 14.78
C MET A 1 8.32 -41.52 14.97
N LYS A 2 9.09 -41.24 16.04
CA LYS A 2 9.77 -39.95 16.27
C LYS A 2 10.81 -39.56 15.19
N LYS A 3 11.54 -40.52 14.59
CA LYS A 3 12.60 -40.24 13.59
C LYS A 3 12.06 -39.81 12.21
N GLY A 4 10.86 -40.24 11.83
CA GLY A 4 10.25 -39.87 10.54
C GLY A 4 9.68 -38.45 10.51
N LEU A 5 9.13 -38.00 11.65
CA LEU A 5 8.58 -36.62 11.76
C LEU A 5 9.70 -35.57 11.80
N VAL A 6 10.83 -35.89 12.44
CA VAL A 6 12.03 -35.05 12.47
C VAL A 6 12.66 -34.93 11.09
N LEU A 7 12.66 -35.99 10.29
CA LEU A 7 13.17 -36.01 8.92
C LEU A 7 12.26 -35.20 7.97
N LEU A 8 10.95 -35.24 8.14
CA LEU A 8 10.00 -34.48 7.32
C LEU A 8 10.11 -32.98 7.61
N PHE A 9 10.39 -32.61 8.86
CA PHE A 9 10.56 -31.22 9.26
C PHE A 9 11.97 -30.67 8.94
N SER A 10 13.00 -31.53 8.97
CA SER A 10 14.36 -31.14 8.54
C SER A 10 14.45 -30.93 7.03
N LEU A 11 13.55 -31.51 6.24
CA LEU A 11 13.42 -31.24 4.80
C LEU A 11 12.73 -29.87 4.53
N LEU A 12 11.87 -29.42 5.44
CA LEU A 12 11.26 -28.09 5.39
C LEU A 12 12.19 -26.98 5.92
N SER A 13 13.16 -27.33 6.77
CA SER A 13 14.14 -26.40 7.36
C SER A 13 15.47 -26.32 6.61
N HIS A 14 15.53 -26.78 5.36
CA HIS A 14 16.75 -26.60 4.55
C HIS A 14 16.96 -25.09 4.32
N PRO A 15 18.11 -24.54 4.75
CA PRO A 15 18.42 -23.11 4.54
C PRO A 15 18.50 -22.71 3.06
N ALA A 16 18.47 -23.67 2.14
CA ALA A 16 18.40 -23.41 0.70
C ALA A 16 17.07 -22.78 0.26
N PHE A 17 15.99 -22.87 1.04
CA PHE A 17 14.71 -22.18 0.76
C PHE A 17 14.64 -20.80 1.40
N ALA A 18 15.47 -20.51 2.40
CA ALA A 18 15.44 -19.25 3.15
C ALA A 18 16.43 -18.20 2.63
N ALA A 19 17.49 -18.60 1.93
CA ALA A 19 18.61 -17.69 1.61
C ALA A 19 18.36 -16.76 0.41
N ASP A 20 17.38 -17.05 -0.46
CA ASP A 20 17.11 -16.23 -1.67
C ASP A 20 15.70 -15.61 -1.71
N ASN A 21 14.83 -15.97 -0.76
CA ASN A 21 13.41 -15.56 -0.77
C ASN A 21 13.07 -14.42 0.18
N ASN A 22 14.00 -13.95 1.04
CA ASN A 22 13.70 -12.90 2.02
C ASN A 22 13.30 -11.57 1.36
N ASN A 23 13.68 -11.35 0.10
CA ASN A 23 13.33 -10.16 -0.68
C ASN A 23 12.38 -10.46 -1.86
N ALA A 24 11.75 -11.64 -1.89
CA ALA A 24 10.92 -12.04 -3.03
C ALA A 24 9.73 -11.09 -3.22
N LEU A 25 9.05 -10.69 -2.15
CA LEU A 25 7.94 -9.75 -2.20
C LEU A 25 8.39 -8.36 -2.64
N ASP A 26 9.53 -7.89 -2.15
CA ASP A 26 10.10 -6.60 -2.53
C ASP A 26 10.57 -6.59 -3.99
N THR A 27 11.11 -7.71 -4.46
CA THR A 27 11.46 -7.88 -5.88
C THR A 27 10.21 -7.82 -6.78
N ILE A 28 9.12 -8.45 -6.34
CA ILE A 28 7.82 -8.37 -7.02
C ILE A 28 7.32 -6.92 -7.04
N LEU A 29 7.33 -6.23 -5.90
CA LEU A 29 6.93 -4.83 -5.80
C LEU A 29 7.76 -3.91 -6.70
N ALA A 30 9.08 -4.07 -6.70
CA ALA A 30 9.98 -3.31 -7.57
C ALA A 30 9.66 -3.56 -9.06
N LYS A 31 9.34 -4.81 -9.43
CA LYS A 31 8.96 -5.15 -10.80
C LYS A 31 7.62 -4.53 -11.19
N PHE A 32 6.61 -4.55 -10.32
CA PHE A 32 5.33 -3.88 -10.56
C PHE A 32 5.51 -2.38 -10.71
N ASN A 33 6.30 -1.75 -9.84
CA ASN A 33 6.62 -0.33 -9.93
C ASN A 33 7.31 0.00 -11.26
N ALA A 34 8.32 -0.77 -11.65
CA ALA A 34 9.03 -0.57 -12.91
C ALA A 34 8.11 -0.72 -14.15
N ILE A 35 7.20 -1.70 -14.14
CA ILE A 35 6.25 -1.90 -15.24
C ILE A 35 5.24 -0.75 -15.29
N THR A 36 4.65 -0.36 -14.16
CA THR A 36 3.65 0.71 -14.12
C THR A 36 4.25 2.07 -14.48
N ALA A 37 5.50 2.32 -14.15
CA ALA A 37 6.21 3.53 -14.55
C ALA A 37 6.36 3.65 -16.08
N THR A 38 6.41 2.54 -16.82
CA THR A 38 6.46 2.59 -18.30
C THR A 38 5.15 3.07 -18.92
N TRP A 39 4.05 3.07 -18.19
CA TRP A 39 2.75 3.55 -18.67
C TRP A 39 2.62 5.07 -18.64
N GLU A 40 3.43 5.73 -17.81
CA GLU A 40 3.34 7.18 -17.57
C GLU A 40 3.34 8.02 -18.85
N PRO A 41 4.27 7.86 -19.82
CA PRO A 41 4.28 8.67 -21.02
C PRO A 41 3.04 8.44 -21.91
N ILE A 42 2.58 7.18 -22.02
CA ILE A 42 1.40 6.83 -22.83
C ILE A 42 0.13 7.42 -22.20
N ILE A 43 0.01 7.32 -20.89
CA ILE A 43 -1.13 7.85 -20.16
C ILE A 43 -1.13 9.37 -20.18
N THR A 44 0.02 10.00 -20.00
CA THR A 44 0.16 11.46 -20.03
C THR A 44 -0.28 12.04 -21.38
N ASP A 45 0.09 11.39 -22.49
CA ASP A 45 -0.38 11.81 -23.82
C ASP A 45 -1.90 11.69 -23.96
N ALA A 46 -2.47 10.57 -23.53
CA ALA A 46 -3.92 10.36 -23.57
C ALA A 46 -4.67 11.36 -22.70
N VAL A 47 -4.19 11.61 -21.48
CA VAL A 47 -4.75 12.60 -20.53
C VAL A 47 -4.69 14.00 -21.10
N THR A 48 -3.56 14.38 -21.68
CA THR A 48 -3.37 15.70 -22.30
C THR A 48 -4.38 15.93 -23.42
N ASN A 49 -4.52 14.95 -24.30
CA ASN A 49 -5.48 15.03 -25.41
C ASN A 49 -6.92 15.11 -24.91
N LEU A 50 -7.29 14.28 -23.94
CA LEU A 50 -8.62 14.30 -23.33
C LEU A 50 -8.91 15.63 -22.63
N PHE A 51 -7.95 16.13 -21.85
CA PHE A 51 -8.07 17.40 -21.13
C PHE A 51 -8.35 18.56 -22.10
N TRP A 52 -7.52 18.74 -23.14
CA TRP A 52 -7.67 19.82 -24.08
C TRP A 52 -8.95 19.71 -24.92
N LEU A 53 -9.35 18.49 -25.28
CA LEU A 53 -10.63 18.26 -25.96
C LEU A 53 -11.80 18.72 -25.08
N LEU A 54 -11.80 18.39 -23.80
CA LEU A 54 -12.85 18.80 -22.86
C LEU A 54 -12.80 20.31 -22.57
N VAL A 55 -11.61 20.91 -22.52
CA VAL A 55 -11.43 22.36 -22.41
C VAL A 55 -12.08 23.05 -23.59
N ILE A 56 -11.77 22.64 -24.82
CA ILE A 56 -12.36 23.24 -26.05
C ILE A 56 -13.88 23.08 -26.02
N ALA A 57 -14.40 21.91 -25.72
CA ALA A 57 -15.85 21.66 -25.62
C ALA A 57 -16.51 22.56 -24.55
N SER A 58 -15.88 22.73 -23.40
CA SER A 58 -16.36 23.57 -22.29
C SER A 58 -16.35 25.06 -22.66
N PHE A 59 -15.29 25.53 -23.30
CA PHE A 59 -15.22 26.93 -23.80
C PHE A 59 -16.26 27.22 -24.86
N THR A 60 -16.43 26.29 -25.83
CA THR A 60 -17.44 26.41 -26.89
C THR A 60 -18.84 26.51 -26.29
N TRP A 61 -19.17 25.65 -25.33
CA TRP A 61 -20.46 25.67 -24.66
C TRP A 61 -20.72 26.97 -23.91
N SER A 62 -19.69 27.51 -23.26
CA SER A 62 -19.82 28.80 -22.57
C SER A 62 -19.98 29.98 -23.52
N ALA A 63 -19.26 29.98 -24.64
CA ALA A 63 -19.43 31.00 -25.66
C ALA A 63 -20.86 31.01 -26.19
N ILE A 64 -21.46 29.82 -26.42
CA ILE A 64 -22.86 29.72 -26.86
C ILE A 64 -23.81 30.26 -25.77
N LYS A 65 -23.60 29.91 -24.51
CA LYS A 65 -24.42 30.43 -23.39
C LYS A 65 -24.35 31.93 -23.28
N LEU A 66 -23.16 32.53 -23.36
CA LEU A 66 -22.95 33.96 -23.28
C LEU A 66 -23.65 34.70 -24.43
N TRP A 67 -23.56 34.16 -25.63
CA TRP A 67 -24.23 34.74 -26.80
C TRP A 67 -25.76 34.73 -26.66
N LEU A 68 -26.32 33.64 -26.11
CA LEU A 68 -27.75 33.50 -25.87
C LEU A 68 -28.30 34.45 -24.79
N HIS A 69 -27.50 34.74 -23.74
CA HIS A 69 -27.97 35.52 -22.59
C HIS A 69 -27.77 37.02 -22.72
N GLN A 70 -27.20 37.52 -23.83
CA GLN A 70 -26.97 38.94 -24.13
C GLN A 70 -26.34 39.74 -22.96
N LYS A 71 -25.48 39.07 -22.14
CA LYS A 71 -24.78 39.73 -21.04
C LYS A 71 -23.72 40.68 -21.57
N GLY A 72 -23.56 41.85 -20.90
CA GLY A 72 -22.60 42.86 -21.27
C GLY A 72 -21.15 42.37 -21.32
N LEU A 73 -20.30 43.12 -22.06
CA LEU A 73 -18.87 42.79 -22.24
C LEU A 73 -18.09 42.61 -20.93
N GLU A 74 -18.45 43.36 -19.89
CA GLU A 74 -17.80 43.25 -18.56
C GLU A 74 -17.98 41.85 -17.95
N HIS A 75 -19.18 41.29 -18.08
CA HIS A 75 -19.49 39.95 -17.56
C HIS A 75 -18.76 38.85 -18.36
N PHE A 76 -18.62 39.08 -19.68
CA PHE A 76 -17.86 38.17 -20.54
C PHE A 76 -16.39 38.09 -20.14
N ILE A 77 -15.75 39.23 -19.90
CA ILE A 77 -14.34 39.29 -19.52
C ILE A 77 -14.12 38.64 -18.16
N ALA A 78 -15.00 38.90 -17.18
CA ALA A 78 -14.91 38.30 -15.86
C ALA A 78 -15.04 36.76 -15.91
N GLU A 79 -16.03 36.23 -16.63
CA GLU A 79 -16.25 34.78 -16.79
C GLU A 79 -15.10 34.13 -17.57
N LEU A 80 -14.54 34.80 -18.58
CA LEU A 80 -13.39 34.30 -19.32
C LEU A 80 -12.14 34.20 -18.44
N PHE A 81 -11.89 35.23 -17.61
CA PHE A 81 -10.75 35.25 -16.70
C PHE A 81 -10.85 34.12 -15.66
N GLU A 82 -12.01 33.92 -15.04
CA GLU A 82 -12.26 32.85 -14.08
C GLU A 82 -12.01 31.48 -14.71
N ARG A 83 -12.46 31.27 -15.95
CA ARG A 83 -12.22 30.00 -16.67
C ARG A 83 -10.76 29.78 -16.99
N VAL A 84 -10.08 30.80 -17.50
CA VAL A 84 -8.65 30.66 -17.82
C VAL A 84 -7.84 30.30 -16.57
N MET A 85 -8.13 30.96 -15.44
CA MET A 85 -7.49 30.66 -14.16
C MET A 85 -7.79 29.24 -13.72
N THR A 86 -9.03 28.81 -13.82
CA THR A 86 -9.45 27.46 -13.44
C THR A 86 -8.79 26.37 -14.32
N VAL A 87 -8.80 26.59 -15.65
CA VAL A 87 -8.16 25.65 -16.60
C VAL A 87 -6.66 25.62 -16.37
N GLY A 88 -6.02 26.77 -16.11
CA GLY A 88 -4.59 26.81 -15.79
C GLY A 88 -4.24 26.04 -14.52
N PHE A 89 -5.06 26.18 -13.46
CA PHE A 89 -4.90 25.40 -12.23
C PHE A 89 -5.12 23.90 -12.47
N CYS A 90 -6.18 23.53 -13.18
CA CYS A 90 -6.46 22.14 -13.53
C CYS A 90 -5.33 21.54 -14.38
N TRP A 91 -4.78 22.32 -15.33
CA TRP A 91 -3.64 21.88 -16.12
C TRP A 91 -2.39 21.65 -15.27
N PHE A 92 -2.11 22.55 -14.33
CA PHE A 92 -1.03 22.34 -13.36
C PHE A 92 -1.20 21.03 -12.59
N LEU A 93 -2.43 20.71 -12.13
CA LEU A 93 -2.73 19.46 -11.44
C LEU A 93 -2.52 18.24 -12.36
N VAL A 94 -2.93 18.31 -13.62
CA VAL A 94 -2.76 17.24 -14.60
C VAL A 94 -1.28 16.92 -14.81
N VAL A 95 -0.47 17.96 -15.09
CA VAL A 95 0.96 17.78 -15.37
C VAL A 95 1.73 17.27 -14.15
N ASN A 96 1.31 17.65 -12.94
CA ASN A 96 1.97 17.27 -11.70
C ASN A 96 1.24 16.16 -10.94
N ALA A 97 0.27 15.47 -11.56
CA ALA A 97 -0.56 14.47 -10.88
C ALA A 97 0.27 13.34 -10.28
N SER A 98 1.12 12.71 -11.08
CA SER A 98 1.98 11.59 -10.64
C SER A 98 2.99 12.04 -9.57
N PRO A 99 3.80 13.10 -9.74
CA PRO A 99 4.72 13.57 -8.70
C PRO A 99 4.03 13.92 -7.37
N LEU A 100 2.88 14.59 -7.43
CA LEU A 100 2.10 14.95 -6.23
C LEU A 100 1.60 13.69 -5.51
N ALA A 101 1.06 12.73 -6.26
CA ALA A 101 0.57 11.48 -5.72
C ALA A 101 1.70 10.66 -5.05
N TRP A 102 2.87 10.58 -5.69
CA TRP A 102 4.06 9.94 -5.12
C TRP A 102 4.54 10.63 -3.85
N THR A 103 4.51 11.97 -3.82
CA THR A 103 4.89 12.74 -2.63
C THR A 103 3.98 12.41 -1.45
N VAL A 104 2.66 12.35 -1.67
CA VAL A 104 1.70 12.00 -0.61
C VAL A 104 1.97 10.59 -0.08
N LEU A 105 2.10 9.59 -0.96
CA LEU A 105 2.36 8.21 -0.55
C LEU A 105 3.68 8.09 0.24
N ASN A 106 4.76 8.66 -0.30
CA ASN A 106 6.07 8.61 0.35
C ASN A 106 6.09 9.32 1.71
N SER A 107 5.40 10.46 1.83
CA SER A 107 5.29 11.18 3.11
C SER A 107 4.60 10.34 4.17
N MET A 108 3.52 9.62 3.82
CA MET A 108 2.83 8.74 4.76
C MET A 108 3.70 7.57 5.19
N GLN A 109 4.43 6.95 4.24
CA GLN A 109 5.36 5.86 4.55
C GLN A 109 6.54 6.35 5.41
N GLU A 110 7.05 7.56 5.17
CA GLU A 110 8.13 8.14 5.97
C GLU A 110 7.70 8.43 7.41
N VAL A 111 6.48 8.94 7.59
CA VAL A 111 5.92 9.13 8.94
C VAL A 111 5.79 7.79 9.67
N ALA A 112 5.32 6.73 8.99
CA ALA A 112 5.24 5.40 9.58
C ALA A 112 6.62 4.86 9.98
N SER A 113 7.65 5.00 9.13
CA SER A 113 9.01 4.55 9.45
C SER A 113 9.62 5.31 10.62
N ARG A 114 9.40 6.60 10.72
CA ARG A 114 9.84 7.40 11.88
C ARG A 114 9.16 6.98 13.19
N LEU A 115 7.89 6.61 13.14
CA LEU A 115 7.16 6.09 14.31
C LEU A 115 7.66 4.70 14.73
N SER A 116 8.19 3.90 13.81
CA SER A 116 8.82 2.61 14.13
C SER A 116 10.21 2.72 14.77
N GLY A 117 10.79 3.92 14.80
CA GLY A 117 12.16 4.12 15.26
C GLY A 117 13.23 3.51 14.33
N SER A 118 12.85 3.08 13.13
CA SER A 118 13.75 2.58 12.09
C SER A 118 13.75 3.54 10.91
N ASP A 119 14.93 3.79 10.33
CA ASP A 119 15.06 4.60 9.11
C ASP A 119 14.59 3.84 7.85
N ASP A 120 14.38 2.53 7.95
CA ASP A 120 13.95 1.69 6.84
C ASP A 120 12.42 1.66 6.72
N LYS A 121 11.94 1.83 5.48
CA LYS A 121 10.51 1.64 5.16
C LYS A 121 10.11 0.19 5.46
N LEU A 122 9.00 0.03 6.14
CA LEU A 122 8.47 -1.29 6.46
C LEU A 122 8.10 -2.01 5.16
N SER A 123 8.83 -3.08 4.89
CA SER A 123 8.65 -3.91 3.69
C SER A 123 7.80 -5.14 4.02
N PRO A 124 6.97 -5.63 3.09
CA PRO A 124 6.26 -6.88 3.28
C PRO A 124 7.18 -8.07 3.57
N SER A 125 8.38 -8.06 3.00
CA SER A 125 9.41 -9.09 3.25
C SER A 125 9.83 -9.13 4.72
N ASN A 126 9.96 -7.98 5.38
CA ASN A 126 10.32 -7.90 6.80
C ASN A 126 9.26 -8.55 7.70
N ILE A 127 7.97 -8.47 7.32
CA ILE A 127 6.87 -9.11 8.06
C ILE A 127 6.98 -10.64 7.97
N VAL A 128 7.29 -11.16 6.79
CA VAL A 128 7.49 -12.60 6.59
C VAL A 128 8.71 -13.09 7.37
N GLU A 129 9.81 -12.35 7.33
CA GLU A 129 11.03 -12.66 8.08
C GLU A 129 10.78 -12.67 9.60
N LEU A 130 10.01 -11.71 10.09
CA LEU A 130 9.55 -11.71 11.47
C LEU A 130 8.78 -12.98 11.80
N GLY A 131 7.82 -13.37 10.97
CA GLY A 131 7.04 -14.59 11.14
C GLY A 131 7.91 -15.84 11.19
N LEU A 132 8.90 -15.94 10.31
CA LEU A 132 9.87 -17.05 10.30
C LEU A 132 10.74 -17.08 11.56
N THR A 133 11.23 -15.92 11.99
CA THR A 133 12.03 -15.78 13.22
C THR A 133 11.23 -16.18 14.45
N LEU A 134 9.96 -15.77 14.53
CA LEU A 134 9.03 -16.17 15.58
C LEU A 134 8.81 -17.68 15.59
N ALA A 135 8.51 -18.26 14.43
CA ALA A 135 8.30 -19.69 14.30
C ALA A 135 9.55 -20.50 14.73
N HIS A 136 10.75 -20.03 14.36
CA HIS A 136 12.01 -20.67 14.74
C HIS A 136 12.25 -20.61 16.26
N ARG A 137 12.03 -19.46 16.90
CA ARG A 137 12.17 -19.32 18.36
C ARG A 137 11.16 -20.16 19.14
N VAL A 138 9.89 -20.20 18.67
CA VAL A 138 8.86 -21.06 19.24
C VAL A 138 9.30 -22.53 19.17
N TRP A 139 9.90 -22.93 18.07
CA TRP A 139 10.44 -24.29 17.89
C TRP A 139 11.61 -24.60 18.84
N GLU A 140 12.57 -23.70 18.98
CA GLU A 140 13.71 -23.86 19.88
C GLU A 140 13.27 -23.95 21.35
N SER A 141 12.32 -23.11 21.77
CA SER A 141 11.80 -23.11 23.15
C SER A 141 11.03 -24.40 23.50
N SER A 142 10.55 -25.12 22.49
CA SER A 142 9.77 -26.34 22.67
C SER A 142 10.59 -27.60 22.96
N SER A 143 11.91 -27.54 22.89
CA SER A 143 12.81 -28.70 23.02
C SER A 143 12.84 -29.37 24.40
N GLY A 144 12.29 -28.71 25.44
CA GLY A 144 12.24 -29.24 26.84
C GLY A 144 10.85 -29.73 27.29
N PHE A 145 9.82 -29.72 26.43
CA PHE A 145 8.45 -30.00 26.80
C PHE A 145 8.02 -31.48 26.51
N ASP A 146 6.96 -31.90 27.18
CA ASP A 146 6.31 -33.19 26.92
C ASP A 146 5.71 -33.20 25.49
N VAL A 147 5.57 -34.40 24.89
CA VAL A 147 5.13 -34.56 23.49
C VAL A 147 3.81 -33.84 23.20
N GLY A 148 2.90 -33.80 24.18
CA GLY A 148 1.62 -33.09 24.03
C GLY A 148 1.76 -31.59 23.96
N GLN A 149 2.61 -31.01 24.80
CA GLN A 149 2.90 -29.54 24.78
C GLN A 149 3.66 -29.14 23.51
N PHE A 150 4.60 -29.96 23.05
CA PHE A 150 5.32 -29.76 21.80
C PHE A 150 4.40 -29.64 20.60
N VAL A 151 3.37 -30.47 20.49
CA VAL A 151 2.39 -30.40 19.38
C VAL A 151 1.56 -29.13 19.46
N ILE A 152 1.11 -28.73 20.66
CA ILE A 152 0.30 -27.50 20.84
C ILE A 152 1.12 -26.26 20.48
N ILE A 153 2.34 -26.15 20.98
CA ILE A 153 3.23 -25.01 20.73
C ILE A 153 3.57 -24.92 19.23
N GLY A 154 3.87 -26.04 18.59
CA GLY A 154 4.16 -26.10 17.15
C GLY A 154 2.96 -25.69 16.30
N LEU A 155 1.73 -26.08 16.69
CA LEU A 155 0.50 -25.67 16.01
C LEU A 155 0.26 -24.16 16.18
N CYS A 156 0.46 -23.61 17.38
CA CYS A 156 0.34 -22.17 17.63
C CYS A 156 1.33 -21.37 16.77
N GLY A 157 2.60 -21.79 16.71
CA GLY A 157 3.61 -21.15 15.87
C GLY A 157 3.26 -21.16 14.38
N LEU A 158 2.69 -22.27 13.89
CA LEU A 158 2.24 -22.38 12.51
C LEU A 158 1.06 -21.45 12.21
N ILE A 159 0.11 -21.32 13.12
CA ILE A 159 -1.02 -20.39 12.97
C ILE A 159 -0.51 -18.94 12.91
N VAL A 160 0.37 -18.54 13.83
CA VAL A 160 0.98 -17.19 13.84
C VAL A 160 1.71 -16.91 12.52
N LEU A 161 2.49 -17.88 12.02
CA LEU A 161 3.19 -17.76 10.74
C LEU A 161 2.21 -17.51 9.58
N ILE A 162 1.12 -18.29 9.51
CA ILE A 162 0.10 -18.13 8.46
C ILE A 162 -0.54 -16.73 8.52
N VAL A 163 -0.90 -16.27 9.71
CA VAL A 163 -1.52 -14.94 9.88
C VAL A 163 -0.57 -13.83 9.47
N LEU A 164 0.70 -13.88 9.88
CA LEU A 164 1.69 -12.88 9.46
C LEU A 164 1.95 -12.92 7.94
N ALA A 165 1.94 -14.09 7.32
CA ALA A 165 2.03 -14.23 5.87
C ALA A 165 0.83 -13.59 5.15
N LEU A 166 -0.39 -13.72 5.71
CA LEU A 166 -1.59 -13.07 5.18
C LEU A 166 -1.52 -11.54 5.31
N ILE A 167 -1.02 -11.02 6.43
CA ILE A 167 -0.80 -9.58 6.63
C ILE A 167 0.22 -9.04 5.62
N ALA A 168 1.33 -9.76 5.41
CA ALA A 168 2.33 -9.40 4.40
C ALA A 168 1.74 -9.40 2.99
N ALA A 169 0.90 -10.38 2.66
CA ALA A 169 0.19 -10.45 1.38
C ALA A 169 -0.77 -9.26 1.19
N GLN A 170 -1.53 -8.89 2.21
CA GLN A 170 -2.42 -7.72 2.16
C GLN A 170 -1.65 -6.42 1.94
N LEU A 171 -0.55 -6.20 2.67
CA LEU A 171 0.31 -5.03 2.47
C LEU A 171 0.89 -5.01 1.05
N THR A 172 1.30 -6.16 0.53
CA THR A 172 1.78 -6.28 -0.86
C THR A 172 0.71 -5.87 -1.87
N ILE A 173 -0.53 -6.34 -1.71
CA ILE A 173 -1.66 -6.00 -2.59
C ILE A 173 -1.95 -4.50 -2.54
N LEU A 174 -1.93 -3.89 -1.35
CA LEU A 174 -2.14 -2.45 -1.19
C LEU A 174 -1.05 -1.63 -1.88
N LEU A 175 0.22 -2.03 -1.74
CA LEU A 175 1.34 -1.36 -2.39
C LEU A 175 1.28 -1.50 -3.93
N VAL A 176 1.01 -2.70 -4.44
CA VAL A 176 0.82 -2.92 -5.89
C VAL A 176 -0.35 -2.09 -6.41
N GLY A 177 -1.48 -2.11 -5.70
CA GLY A 177 -2.66 -1.30 -6.04
C GLY A 177 -2.34 0.19 -6.06
N SER A 178 -1.56 0.70 -5.10
CA SER A 178 -1.13 2.09 -5.09
C SER A 178 -0.27 2.43 -6.31
N TYR A 179 0.70 1.60 -6.69
CA TYR A 179 1.53 1.85 -7.88
C TYR A 179 0.70 1.90 -9.18
N ILE A 180 -0.31 1.03 -9.30
CA ILE A 180 -1.22 1.06 -10.45
C ILE A 180 -2.05 2.34 -10.47
N ILE A 181 -2.56 2.80 -9.33
CA ILE A 181 -3.37 4.02 -9.24
C ILE A 181 -2.51 5.27 -9.41
N LEU A 182 -1.31 5.32 -8.83
CA LEU A 182 -0.42 6.47 -8.98
C LEU A 182 -0.01 6.72 -10.43
N ASN A 183 0.29 5.66 -11.17
CA ASN A 183 0.75 5.76 -12.56
C ASN A 183 -0.40 5.63 -13.58
N GLY A 184 -1.34 4.70 -13.35
CA GLY A 184 -2.45 4.43 -14.27
C GLY A 184 -3.68 5.31 -14.03
N GLY A 185 -3.96 5.61 -12.76
CA GLY A 185 -5.13 6.41 -12.36
C GLY A 185 -5.09 7.85 -12.83
N VAL A 186 -3.92 8.36 -13.21
CA VAL A 186 -3.76 9.71 -13.80
C VAL A 186 -4.68 9.94 -15.00
N ILE A 187 -5.10 8.88 -15.70
CA ILE A 187 -6.02 8.99 -16.84
C ILE A 187 -7.32 9.73 -16.48
N VAL A 188 -7.78 9.57 -15.24
CA VAL A 188 -8.98 10.24 -14.74
C VAL A 188 -8.81 11.76 -14.63
N MET A 189 -7.56 12.24 -14.51
CA MET A 189 -7.25 13.67 -14.43
C MET A 189 -7.59 14.43 -15.73
N GLY A 190 -7.67 13.75 -16.86
CA GLY A 190 -8.12 14.34 -18.13
C GLY A 190 -9.53 14.94 -18.03
N PHE A 191 -10.37 14.42 -17.14
CA PHE A 191 -11.73 14.94 -16.90
C PHE A 191 -11.77 16.30 -16.20
N LEU A 192 -10.65 16.83 -15.71
CA LEU A 192 -10.57 18.18 -15.15
C LEU A 192 -10.77 19.30 -16.20
N GLY A 193 -10.68 18.98 -17.49
CA GLY A 193 -10.84 19.95 -18.58
C GLY A 193 -12.24 20.54 -18.71
N SER A 194 -13.27 19.92 -18.15
CA SER A 194 -14.65 20.42 -18.22
C SER A 194 -15.27 20.56 -16.83
N GLU A 195 -16.10 21.58 -16.64
CA GLU A 195 -16.86 21.79 -15.39
C GLU A 195 -17.74 20.59 -15.03
N TRP A 196 -18.32 19.94 -16.04
CA TRP A 196 -19.27 18.83 -15.84
C TRP A 196 -18.59 17.55 -15.37
N THR A 197 -17.31 17.40 -15.66
CA THR A 197 -16.55 16.17 -15.35
C THR A 197 -15.46 16.38 -14.31
N ARG A 198 -15.28 17.61 -13.84
CA ARG A 198 -14.21 18.01 -12.91
C ARG A 198 -14.19 17.17 -11.63
N ASP A 199 -15.35 16.86 -11.08
CA ASP A 199 -15.47 16.09 -9.85
C ASP A 199 -14.88 14.69 -10.02
N HIS A 200 -15.01 14.08 -11.20
CA HIS A 200 -14.38 12.80 -11.49
C HIS A 200 -12.85 12.90 -11.51
N GLY A 201 -12.30 13.98 -12.06
CA GLY A 201 -10.86 14.21 -12.04
C GLY A 201 -10.33 14.44 -10.62
N MET A 202 -11.03 15.21 -9.78
CA MET A 202 -10.64 15.45 -8.39
C MET A 202 -10.67 14.17 -7.53
N ASN A 203 -11.52 13.21 -7.86
CA ASN A 203 -11.59 11.91 -7.17
C ASN A 203 -10.28 11.12 -7.23
N TYR A 204 -9.41 11.38 -8.22
CA TYR A 204 -8.08 10.80 -8.26
C TYR A 204 -7.28 11.10 -7.00
N PHE A 205 -7.18 12.37 -6.61
CA PHE A 205 -6.44 12.76 -5.40
C PHE A 205 -7.09 12.20 -4.13
N THR A 206 -8.40 12.16 -4.05
CA THR A 206 -9.12 11.56 -2.92
C THR A 206 -8.80 10.06 -2.81
N THR A 207 -8.74 9.36 -3.94
CA THR A 207 -8.38 7.93 -3.97
C THR A 207 -6.94 7.72 -3.55
N VAL A 208 -5.99 8.53 -4.05
CA VAL A 208 -4.58 8.48 -3.67
C VAL A 208 -4.40 8.73 -2.17
N LEU A 209 -5.06 9.74 -1.62
CA LEU A 209 -5.06 10.02 -0.17
C LEU A 209 -5.60 8.83 0.62
N GLY A 210 -6.76 8.29 0.21
CA GLY A 210 -7.38 7.14 0.87
C GLY A 210 -6.45 5.93 0.92
N MET A 211 -5.80 5.59 -0.20
CA MET A 211 -4.84 4.48 -0.25
C MET A 211 -3.58 4.76 0.58
N SER A 212 -3.07 5.99 0.54
CA SER A 212 -1.89 6.37 1.31
C SER A 212 -2.15 6.26 2.82
N VAL A 213 -3.33 6.68 3.29
CA VAL A 213 -3.76 6.55 4.68
C VAL A 213 -3.97 5.07 5.05
N GLN A 214 -4.53 4.26 4.15
CA GLN A 214 -4.73 2.84 4.39
C GLN A 214 -3.39 2.11 4.54
N ILE A 215 -2.41 2.40 3.70
CA ILE A 215 -1.04 1.86 3.80
C ILE A 215 -0.41 2.31 5.12
N PHE A 216 -0.54 3.58 5.49
CA PHE A 216 -0.04 4.12 6.74
C PHE A 216 -0.60 3.39 7.96
N ILE A 217 -1.93 3.22 8.03
CA ILE A 217 -2.59 2.48 9.13
C ILE A 217 -2.09 1.04 9.18
N MET A 218 -1.98 0.37 8.02
CA MET A 218 -1.49 -1.00 7.95
C MET A 218 -0.05 -1.12 8.46
N GLN A 219 0.82 -0.17 8.12
CA GLN A 219 2.18 -0.11 8.63
C GLN A 219 2.23 0.11 10.15
N LEU A 220 1.39 0.99 10.69
CA LEU A 220 1.30 1.20 12.15
C LEU A 220 0.85 -0.08 12.88
N LEU A 221 -0.15 -0.78 12.34
CA LEU A 221 -0.58 -2.06 12.92
C LEU A 221 0.57 -3.07 12.96
N VAL A 222 1.34 -3.18 11.88
CA VAL A 222 2.50 -4.08 11.84
C VAL A 222 3.57 -3.69 12.86
N ILE A 223 3.84 -2.39 13.03
CA ILE A 223 4.82 -1.88 14.02
C ILE A 223 4.39 -2.27 15.44
N ILE A 224 3.15 -1.97 15.81
CA ILE A 224 2.59 -2.31 17.14
C ILE A 224 2.59 -3.83 17.35
N GLY A 225 2.20 -4.57 16.31
CA GLY A 225 2.23 -6.04 16.32
C GLY A 225 3.63 -6.58 16.58
N ASN A 226 4.64 -6.06 15.88
CA ASN A 226 6.04 -6.48 16.04
C ASN A 226 6.53 -6.28 17.48
N GLU A 227 6.34 -5.09 18.07
CA GLU A 227 6.73 -4.82 19.45
C GLU A 227 6.01 -5.76 20.44
N THR A 228 4.73 -6.00 20.22
CA THR A 228 3.94 -6.90 21.06
C THR A 228 4.46 -8.32 20.98
N PHE A 229 4.71 -8.85 19.77
CA PHE A 229 5.25 -10.19 19.57
C PHE A 229 6.66 -10.35 20.19
N LEU A 230 7.54 -9.36 20.01
CA LEU A 230 8.88 -9.38 20.60
C LEU A 230 8.84 -9.36 22.12
N SER A 231 7.89 -8.67 22.74
CA SER A 231 7.74 -8.66 24.20
C SER A 231 7.39 -10.04 24.77
N PHE A 232 6.55 -10.81 24.06
CA PHE A 232 6.23 -12.20 24.45
C PHE A 232 7.41 -13.16 24.30
N ILE A 233 8.25 -12.96 23.26
CA ILE A 233 9.41 -13.84 22.99
C ILE A 233 10.52 -13.62 24.00
N ASN A 234 10.72 -12.40 24.45
CA ASN A 234 11.81 -12.04 25.36
C ASN A 234 11.53 -12.42 26.82
N ASN A 235 10.34 -12.93 27.14
CA ASN A 235 9.98 -13.46 28.45
C ASN A 235 10.05 -15.00 28.46
N PRO A 236 11.19 -15.58 28.86
CA PRO A 236 11.41 -17.05 28.80
C PRO A 236 10.65 -17.86 29.85
N GLY A 237 9.63 -17.30 30.50
CA GLY A 237 8.71 -17.97 31.42
C GLY A 237 7.38 -18.36 30.80
N ALA A 238 7.26 -18.26 29.49
CA ALA A 238 6.03 -18.48 28.74
C ALA A 238 5.57 -19.94 28.85
N GLY A 239 4.49 -20.14 29.58
CA GLY A 239 3.75 -21.41 29.57
C GLY A 239 2.93 -21.55 28.29
N SER A 240 2.31 -22.72 28.09
CA SER A 240 1.43 -22.98 26.93
C SER A 240 0.31 -21.93 26.77
N ALA A 241 -0.08 -21.26 27.86
CA ALA A 241 -1.08 -20.19 27.84
C ALA A 241 -0.61 -18.93 27.10
N ASP A 242 0.68 -18.58 27.15
CA ASP A 242 1.22 -17.40 26.51
C ASP A 242 1.29 -17.57 24.99
N TYR A 243 1.56 -18.80 24.51
CA TYR A 243 1.52 -19.12 23.07
C TYR A 243 0.10 -19.05 22.51
N LEU A 244 -0.92 -19.48 23.30
CA LEU A 244 -2.32 -19.29 22.91
C LEU A 244 -2.69 -17.80 22.83
N MET A 245 -2.15 -16.99 23.74
CA MET A 245 -2.37 -15.54 23.72
C MET A 245 -1.73 -14.88 22.50
N MET A 246 -0.55 -15.35 22.06
CA MET A 246 0.06 -14.91 20.79
C MET A 246 -0.83 -15.23 19.58
N VAL A 247 -1.47 -16.39 19.54
CA VAL A 247 -2.42 -16.75 18.47
C VAL A 247 -3.62 -15.81 18.48
N VAL A 248 -4.21 -15.56 19.65
CA VAL A 248 -5.35 -14.62 19.77
C VAL A 248 -4.94 -13.23 19.30
N MET A 249 -3.78 -12.74 19.72
CA MET A 249 -3.26 -11.45 19.28
C MET A 249 -3.03 -11.42 17.77
N SER A 250 -2.42 -12.45 17.17
CA SER A 250 -2.20 -12.49 15.72
C SER A 250 -3.50 -12.43 14.93
N VAL A 251 -4.57 -13.08 15.42
CA VAL A 251 -5.91 -13.03 14.79
C VAL A 251 -6.57 -11.66 14.95
N ILE A 252 -6.32 -10.95 16.06
CA ILE A 252 -6.85 -9.58 16.27
C ILE A 252 -6.18 -8.59 15.31
N TYR A 253 -4.91 -8.80 14.97
CA TYR A 253 -4.16 -7.96 14.03
C TYR A 253 -4.48 -8.22 12.55
N TYR A 254 -5.14 -9.33 12.23
CA TYR A 254 -5.61 -9.64 10.88
C TYR A 254 -6.97 -8.97 10.58
#